data_6870137869966899e7614ab3cd0acfce
#
_entry.id   6870137869966899e7614ab3cd0acfce
#
_cell.length_a   1.000
_cell.length_b   1.000
_cell.length_c   1.000
_cell.angle_alpha   90.00
_cell.angle_beta   90.00
_cell.angle_gamma   90.00
#
_symmetry.space_group_name_H-M   'P 1'
#
loop_
_entity.id
_entity.type
_entity.pdbx_description
1 polymer ?
#
loop_
_entity_poly.entity_id
_entity_poly.type
_entity_poly.pdbx_seq_one_letter_code
_entity_poly.pdbx_strand_id
1 'polypeptide(L)'
;MTTRTTSTVVRFNAAFLLPGFDAPQPAGEYRVDLDEEALESASHTAWRRVAAFIHLPAISLRGSKEQMVQIEPALLEAALDKDRRQP
;
A
#
# COMPACT_ATOMS: atom_id res chain seq x y z
N MET A 1 20.90 8.97 -8.26
CA MET A 1 19.98 8.40 -7.28
C MET A 1 19.08 7.41 -7.98
N THR A 2 18.96 6.20 -7.46
CA THR A 2 18.22 5.12 -8.10
C THR A 2 16.90 4.88 -7.36
N THR A 3 15.81 4.85 -8.12
CA THR A 3 14.51 4.52 -7.57
C THR A 3 13.94 3.31 -8.31
N ARG A 4 13.05 2.58 -7.64
CA ARG A 4 12.34 1.49 -8.28
C ARG A 4 10.91 1.45 -7.76
N THR A 5 9.99 0.92 -8.57
CA THR A 5 8.61 0.69 -8.19
C THR A 5 8.37 -0.82 -8.14
N THR A 6 7.88 -1.28 -7.01
CA THR A 6 7.54 -2.69 -6.81
C THR A 6 6.05 -2.82 -6.62
N SER A 7 5.40 -3.62 -7.45
CA SER A 7 3.97 -3.90 -7.32
C SER A 7 3.77 -5.12 -6.45
N THR A 8 2.83 -5.03 -5.51
CA THR A 8 2.48 -6.13 -4.63
C THR A 8 0.98 -6.14 -4.37
N VAL A 9 0.51 -7.19 -3.75
CA VAL A 9 -0.90 -7.33 -3.36
C VAL A 9 -0.96 -7.45 -1.85
N VAL A 10 -1.81 -6.64 -1.23
CA VAL A 10 -2.06 -6.72 0.20
C VAL A 10 -3.48 -7.21 0.43
N ARG A 11 -3.70 -7.88 1.55
CA ARG A 11 -5.01 -8.41 1.89
C ARG A 11 -5.50 -7.82 3.20
N PHE A 12 -6.74 -7.29 3.17
CA PHE A 12 -7.45 -6.85 4.37
C PHE A 12 -8.56 -7.84 4.65
N ASN A 13 -8.58 -8.38 5.85
CA ASN A 13 -9.60 -9.34 6.27
C ASN A 13 -10.87 -8.67 6.77
N ALA A 14 -10.80 -7.37 7.05
CA ALA A 14 -11.93 -6.57 7.50
C ALA A 14 -11.94 -5.24 6.77
N ALA A 15 -13.06 -4.55 6.77
CA ALA A 15 -13.14 -3.20 6.22
C ALA A 15 -12.15 -2.28 6.92
N PHE A 16 -11.57 -1.35 6.19
CA PHE A 16 -10.54 -0.44 6.71
C PHE A 16 -10.76 0.97 6.20
N LEU A 17 -10.31 1.95 6.96
CA LEU A 17 -10.45 3.36 6.61
C LEU A 17 -9.11 3.90 6.10
N LEU A 18 -9.16 4.50 4.91
CA LEU A 18 -7.98 5.19 4.36
C LEU A 18 -8.01 6.66 4.76
N PRO A 19 -6.83 7.29 4.97
CA PRO A 19 -6.77 8.73 5.21
C PRO A 19 -7.44 9.51 4.09
N GLY A 20 -8.27 10.49 4.47
CA GLY A 20 -8.99 11.32 3.51
C GLY A 20 -10.27 10.72 2.93
N PHE A 21 -10.64 9.53 3.36
CA PHE A 21 -11.88 8.88 2.92
C PHE A 21 -12.89 8.87 4.06
N ASP A 22 -14.14 9.20 3.73
CA ASP A 22 -15.23 9.27 4.71
C ASP A 22 -15.84 7.92 5.04
N ALA A 23 -15.66 6.95 4.15
CA ALA A 23 -16.25 5.62 4.31
C ALA A 23 -15.18 4.56 4.25
N PRO A 24 -15.35 3.44 5.00
CA PRO A 24 -14.39 2.35 4.94
C PRO A 24 -14.35 1.69 3.57
N GLN A 25 -13.17 1.18 3.21
CA GLN A 25 -13.01 0.34 2.04
C GLN A 25 -13.32 -1.12 2.43
N PRO A 26 -13.95 -1.89 1.56
CA PRO A 26 -14.32 -3.26 1.89
C PRO A 26 -13.10 -4.16 2.06
N ALA A 27 -13.28 -5.24 2.82
CA ALA A 27 -12.28 -6.29 2.93
C ALA A 27 -11.98 -6.88 1.55
N GLY A 28 -10.77 -7.31 1.33
CA GLY A 28 -10.37 -7.93 0.07
C GLY A 28 -8.90 -7.73 -0.22
N GLU A 29 -8.50 -8.05 -1.43
CA GLU A 29 -7.14 -7.89 -1.89
C GLU A 29 -7.00 -6.61 -2.71
N TYR A 30 -5.93 -5.87 -2.46
CA TYR A 30 -5.67 -4.59 -3.10
C TYR A 30 -4.28 -4.59 -3.69
N ARG A 31 -4.16 -4.04 -4.89
CA ARG A 31 -2.86 -3.84 -5.52
C ARG A 31 -2.23 -2.60 -4.91
N VAL A 32 -0.94 -2.70 -4.58
CA VAL A 32 -0.16 -1.59 -4.03
C VAL A 32 1.13 -1.47 -4.81
N ASP A 33 1.45 -0.26 -5.24
CA ASP A 33 2.73 0.05 -5.85
C ASP A 33 3.58 0.76 -4.79
N LEU A 34 4.79 0.25 -4.58
CA LEU A 34 5.73 0.79 -3.61
C LEU A 34 6.91 1.40 -4.35
N ASP A 35 7.14 2.69 -4.13
CA ASP A 35 8.32 3.37 -4.65
C ASP A 35 9.41 3.32 -3.59
N GLU A 36 10.58 2.88 -4.01
CA GLU A 36 11.73 2.73 -3.15
C GLU A 36 12.93 3.46 -3.71
N GLU A 37 13.75 3.97 -2.82
CA GLU A 37 14.96 4.70 -3.15
C GLU A 37 16.17 3.95 -2.63
N ALA A 38 17.21 3.86 -3.44
CA ALA A 38 18.46 3.21 -3.04
C ALA A 38 19.23 4.08 -2.05
N LEU A 39 19.64 3.46 -0.97
CA LEU A 39 20.56 4.06 -0.01
C LEU A 39 21.89 3.33 -0.14
N GLU A 40 22.87 3.99 -0.72
CA GLU A 40 24.18 3.39 -0.96
C GLU A 40 25.14 3.69 0.19
N SER A 41 25.87 2.67 0.59
CA SER A 41 26.95 2.80 1.54
C SER A 41 28.20 2.14 0.96
N ALA A 42 29.32 2.26 1.66
CA ALA A 42 30.59 1.73 1.20
C ALA A 42 30.57 0.21 1.00
N SER A 43 29.70 -0.51 1.69
CA SER A 43 29.71 -1.98 1.73
C SER A 43 28.45 -2.62 1.16
N HIS A 44 27.33 -1.91 1.01
CA HIS A 44 26.10 -2.50 0.53
C HIS A 44 25.09 -1.44 0.11
N THR A 45 24.08 -1.89 -0.64
CA THR A 45 22.94 -1.07 -1.03
C THR A 45 21.71 -1.53 -0.25
N ALA A 46 21.00 -0.57 0.35
CA ALA A 46 19.72 -0.82 1.00
C ALA A 46 18.64 -0.04 0.27
N TRP A 47 17.38 -0.45 0.43
CA TRP A 47 16.24 0.21 -0.18
C TRP A 47 15.34 0.80 0.89
N ARG A 48 14.92 2.04 0.68
CA ARG A 48 14.00 2.74 1.58
C ARG A 48 12.71 3.02 0.84
N ARG A 49 11.58 2.69 1.45
CA ARG A 49 10.27 3.04 0.91
C ARG A 49 10.03 4.53 1.06
N VAL A 50 9.70 5.20 -0.03
CA VAL A 50 9.46 6.64 -0.03
C VAL A 50 8.02 6.99 -0.37
N ALA A 51 7.29 6.11 -1.04
CA ALA A 51 5.88 6.33 -1.36
C ALA A 51 5.17 5.00 -1.54
N ALA A 52 3.86 5.00 -1.28
CA ALA A 52 3.00 3.86 -1.56
C ALA A 52 1.73 4.36 -2.23
N PHE A 53 1.21 3.58 -3.19
CA PHE A 53 -0.02 3.90 -3.91
C PHE A 53 -0.92 2.68 -3.87
N ILE A 54 -2.07 2.82 -3.23
CA ILE A 54 -3.06 1.74 -3.20
C ILE A 54 -4.07 1.94 -4.33
N HIS A 55 -4.34 0.87 -5.07
CA HIS A 55 -5.31 0.90 -6.16
C HIS A 55 -6.68 0.51 -5.64
N LEU A 56 -7.67 1.33 -5.92
CA LEU A 56 -9.06 1.10 -5.54
C LEU A 56 -9.90 0.88 -6.80
N PRO A 57 -10.94 0.09 -6.75
CA PRO A 57 -11.42 -0.77 -5.65
C PRO A 57 -10.56 -2.02 -5.48
N ALA A 58 -10.99 -2.91 -4.57
CA ALA A 58 -10.36 -4.20 -4.40
C ALA A 58 -10.30 -4.95 -5.73
N ILE A 59 -9.32 -5.84 -5.88
CA ILE A 59 -9.09 -6.56 -7.14
C ILE A 59 -10.35 -7.31 -7.60
N SER A 60 -11.05 -7.94 -6.66
CA SER A 60 -12.28 -8.69 -6.97
C SER A 60 -13.45 -7.81 -7.39
N LEU A 61 -13.37 -6.50 -7.11
CA LEU A 61 -14.42 -5.53 -7.40
C LEU A 61 -14.04 -4.61 -8.57
N ARG A 62 -12.96 -4.93 -9.26
CA ARG A 62 -12.45 -4.09 -10.33
C ARG A 62 -13.49 -3.91 -11.44
N GLY A 63 -13.77 -2.64 -11.77
CA GLY A 63 -14.68 -2.27 -12.84
C GLY A 63 -13.96 -1.39 -13.86
N SER A 64 -14.74 -0.53 -14.55
CA SER A 64 -14.22 0.35 -15.58
C SER A 64 -13.44 1.55 -15.02
N LYS A 65 -13.58 1.84 -13.73
CA LYS A 65 -12.89 2.96 -13.11
C LYS A 65 -12.02 2.46 -11.98
N GLU A 66 -10.75 2.85 -12.05
CA GLU A 66 -9.79 2.58 -11.00
C GLU A 66 -9.27 3.90 -10.46
N GLN A 67 -8.99 3.93 -9.18
CA GLN A 67 -8.41 5.08 -8.51
C GLN A 67 -7.14 4.66 -7.79
N MET A 68 -6.07 5.41 -8.01
CA MET A 68 -4.80 5.19 -7.32
C MET A 68 -4.65 6.28 -6.26
N VAL A 69 -4.49 5.88 -5.02
CA VAL A 69 -4.42 6.78 -3.87
C VAL A 69 -3.06 6.68 -3.22
N GLN A 70 -2.38 7.80 -3.10
CA GLN A 70 -1.10 7.83 -2.38
C GLN A 70 -1.34 7.75 -0.88
N ILE A 71 -0.57 6.89 -0.23
CA ILE A 71 -0.62 6.71 1.22
C ILE A 71 0.82 6.58 1.73
N GLU A 72 1.11 7.15 2.90
CA GLU A 72 2.42 6.97 3.48
C GLU A 72 2.68 5.50 3.81
N PRO A 73 3.86 4.96 3.47
CA PRO A 73 4.15 3.55 3.73
C PRO A 73 3.93 3.14 5.18
N ALA A 74 4.29 4.00 6.13
CA ALA A 74 4.09 3.72 7.55
C ALA A 74 2.60 3.60 7.91
N LEU A 75 1.75 4.41 7.29
CA LEU A 75 0.31 4.33 7.53
C LEU A 75 -0.30 3.07 6.92
N LEU A 76 0.19 2.65 5.76
CA LEU A 76 -0.26 1.41 5.15
C LEU A 76 0.13 0.21 6.02
N GLU A 77 1.36 0.19 6.51
CA GLU A 77 1.82 -0.88 7.41
C GLU A 77 1.02 -0.91 8.71
N ALA A 78 0.70 0.27 9.26
CA ALA A 78 -0.12 0.36 10.46
C ALA A 78 -1.54 -0.18 10.22
N ALA A 79 -2.13 0.11 9.07
CA ALA A 79 -3.46 -0.40 8.72
C ALA A 79 -3.45 -1.92 8.56
N LEU A 80 -2.43 -2.46 7.92
CA LEU A 80 -2.29 -3.91 7.76
C LEU A 80 -2.05 -4.60 9.10
N ASP A 81 -1.25 -4.00 9.96
CA ASP A 81 -0.97 -4.53 11.28
C ASP A 81 -2.23 -4.55 12.15
N LYS A 82 -3.01 -3.47 12.09
CA LYS A 82 -4.29 -3.40 12.80
C LYS A 82 -5.24 -4.48 12.31
N ASP A 83 -5.29 -4.73 11.01
CA ASP A 83 -6.15 -5.77 10.43
C ASP A 83 -5.78 -7.15 10.95
N ARG A 84 -4.47 -7.43 11.06
CA ARG A 84 -4.00 -8.72 11.57
C ARG A 84 -4.30 -8.95 13.04
N ARG A 85 -4.49 -7.87 13.80
CA ARG A 85 -4.80 -7.96 15.24
C ARG A 85 -6.28 -8.11 15.54
N GLN A 86 -7.13 -7.92 14.53
CA GLN A 86 -8.57 -8.07 14.73
C GLN A 86 -8.96 -9.54 14.76
N PRO A 87 -9.82 -9.94 15.72
CA PRO A 87 -10.28 -11.33 15.79
C PRO A 87 -11.22 -11.68 14.63
#